data_981fb21466651e1a1f2bd785f0a51a15
#
_entry.id   981fb21466651e1a1f2bd785f0a51a15
#
_cell.length_a   1.000
_cell.length_b   1.000
_cell.length_c   1.000
_cell.angle_alpha   90.00
_cell.angle_beta   90.00
_cell.angle_gamma   90.00
#
_symmetry.space_group_name_H-M   'P 1'
#
loop_
_entity.id
_entity.type
_entity.pdbx_description
1 polymer ?
#
loop_
_entity_poly.entity_id
_entity_poly.type
_entity_poly.pdbx_seq_one_letter_code
_entity_poly.pdbx_strand_id
1 'polypeptide(L)'
;MTALDDQILDLMRRVSERAILPRYRNLAAGEVEDKGGNDPVTIADKDSEALLREGLAAIDASLAFVGEETAHADPAILERLDRPCWIVDPVDGTRNFAAGKPPFGIIIARADGGVAQSGWIYDCLTGRFCSAHRGAGAMIDGERVASRPTGQSPPVAAISLIFMEEQRRDATRRHIAP
;
A
#
# COMPACT_ATOMS: atom_id res chain seq x y z
N MET A 1 16.19 13.09 0.34
CA MET A 1 15.58 12.13 1.28
C MET A 1 15.88 12.59 2.70
N THR A 2 14.99 12.38 3.64
CA THR A 2 15.19 12.66 5.07
C THR A 2 15.75 11.41 5.77
N ALA A 3 16.26 11.54 6.99
CA ALA A 3 16.69 10.39 7.79
C ALA A 3 15.54 9.38 8.03
N LEU A 4 14.30 9.86 8.13
CA LEU A 4 13.13 9.00 8.23
C LEU A 4 12.88 8.23 6.93
N ASP A 5 13.05 8.86 5.76
CA ASP A 5 12.92 8.17 4.47
C ASP A 5 13.91 7.01 4.36
N ASP A 6 15.16 7.23 4.80
CA ASP A 6 16.20 6.19 4.78
C ASP A 6 15.84 5.01 5.69
N GLN A 7 15.32 5.28 6.90
CA GLN A 7 14.88 4.24 7.83
C GLN A 7 13.68 3.45 7.28
N ILE A 8 12.72 4.12 6.67
CA ILE A 8 11.53 3.49 6.06
C ILE A 8 11.94 2.65 4.85
N LEU A 9 12.79 3.18 3.97
CA LEU A 9 13.30 2.43 2.81
C LEU A 9 14.03 1.14 3.24
N ASP A 10 14.91 1.24 4.23
CA ASP A 10 15.62 0.07 4.75
C ASP A 10 14.67 -0.96 5.36
N LEU A 11 13.63 -0.52 6.08
CA LEU A 11 12.61 -1.41 6.61
C LEU A 11 11.83 -2.11 5.48
N MET A 12 11.31 -1.34 4.52
CA MET A 12 10.54 -1.90 3.40
C MET A 12 11.37 -2.89 2.57
N ARG A 13 12.65 -2.58 2.33
CA ARG A 13 13.57 -3.48 1.63
C ARG A 13 13.74 -4.80 2.37
N ARG A 14 14.05 -4.75 3.66
CA ARG A 14 14.21 -5.96 4.49
C ARG A 14 12.93 -6.80 4.54
N VAL A 15 11.76 -6.18 4.65
CA VAL A 15 10.49 -6.90 4.66
C VAL A 15 10.21 -7.54 3.30
N SER A 16 10.42 -6.81 2.21
CA SER A 16 10.31 -7.33 0.84
C SER A 16 11.18 -8.59 0.64
N GLU A 17 12.45 -8.52 1.02
CA GLU A 17 13.41 -9.61 0.87
C GLU A 17 13.10 -10.82 1.76
N ARG A 18 12.53 -10.61 2.97
CA ARG A 18 12.29 -11.69 3.94
C ARG A 18 10.93 -12.35 3.80
N ALA A 19 9.88 -11.59 3.46
CA ALA A 19 8.52 -12.06 3.52
C ALA A 19 7.81 -12.11 2.15
N ILE A 20 8.12 -11.19 1.22
CA ILE A 20 7.38 -11.05 -0.03
C ILE A 20 8.07 -11.79 -1.18
N LEU A 21 9.30 -11.40 -1.52
CA LEU A 21 10.00 -11.94 -2.68
C LEU A 21 10.22 -13.46 -2.66
N PRO A 22 10.51 -14.12 -1.51
CA PRO A 22 10.65 -15.57 -1.47
C PRO A 22 9.38 -16.34 -1.86
N ARG A 23 8.21 -15.70 -1.69
CA ARG A 23 6.89 -16.26 -2.00
C ARG A 23 6.35 -15.86 -3.37
N TYR A 24 6.95 -14.87 -4.01
CA TYR A 24 6.53 -14.43 -5.33
C TYR A 24 6.71 -15.57 -6.34
N ARG A 25 5.61 -15.98 -7.01
CA ARG A 25 5.55 -17.14 -7.91
C ARG A 25 5.89 -18.48 -7.25
N ASN A 26 5.83 -18.54 -5.93
CA ASN A 26 6.21 -19.71 -5.14
C ASN A 26 5.26 -19.90 -3.94
N LEU A 27 4.02 -19.47 -4.06
CA LEU A 27 2.99 -19.69 -3.06
C LEU A 27 2.57 -21.16 -3.08
N ALA A 28 2.55 -21.80 -1.90
CA ALA A 28 2.06 -23.15 -1.74
C ALA A 28 0.51 -23.21 -1.73
N ALA A 29 -0.02 -24.38 -1.94
CA ALA A 29 -1.46 -24.60 -1.79
C ALA A 29 -1.88 -24.30 -0.34
N GLY A 30 -2.86 -23.39 -0.15
CA GLY A 30 -3.33 -22.95 1.17
C GLY A 30 -2.65 -21.70 1.71
N GLU A 31 -1.66 -21.13 1.01
CA GLU A 31 -1.06 -19.83 1.40
C GLU A 31 -1.82 -18.62 0.83
N VAL A 32 -2.90 -18.85 0.10
CA VAL A 32 -3.82 -17.82 -0.40
C VAL A 32 -5.20 -18.09 0.19
N GLU A 33 -5.74 -17.12 0.89
CA GLU A 33 -7.09 -17.13 1.44
C GLU A 33 -7.92 -16.04 0.74
N ASP A 34 -9.25 -16.16 0.71
CA ASP A 34 -10.15 -15.11 0.22
C ASP A 34 -10.84 -14.46 1.42
N LYS A 35 -10.61 -13.17 1.64
CA LYS A 35 -11.28 -12.37 2.68
C LYS A 35 -12.78 -12.18 2.39
N GLY A 36 -13.24 -12.60 1.22
CA GLY A 36 -14.59 -12.41 0.69
C GLY A 36 -14.64 -11.38 -0.43
N GLY A 37 -15.60 -11.54 -1.37
CA GLY A 37 -15.75 -10.60 -2.48
C GLY A 37 -14.61 -10.63 -3.51
N ASN A 38 -13.87 -11.73 -3.60
CA ASN A 38 -12.70 -11.86 -4.46
C ASN A 38 -11.53 -10.92 -4.02
N ASP A 39 -11.32 -10.84 -2.71
CA ASP A 39 -10.24 -10.06 -2.07
C ASP A 39 -9.23 -11.03 -1.42
N PRO A 40 -8.18 -11.44 -2.14
CA PRO A 40 -7.22 -12.41 -1.65
C PRO A 40 -6.30 -11.80 -0.60
N VAL A 41 -5.94 -12.62 0.40
CA VAL A 41 -4.83 -12.40 1.31
C VAL A 41 -3.88 -13.58 1.23
N THR A 42 -2.60 -13.32 1.32
CA THR A 42 -1.58 -14.38 1.33
C THR A 42 -0.82 -14.40 2.65
N ILE A 43 -0.07 -15.48 2.88
CA ILE A 43 0.84 -15.54 4.02
C ILE A 43 1.91 -14.42 3.96
N ALA A 44 2.23 -13.92 2.75
CA ALA A 44 3.16 -12.79 2.60
C ALA A 44 2.59 -11.51 3.20
N ASP A 45 1.28 -11.23 3.05
CA ASP A 45 0.61 -10.07 3.65
C ASP A 45 0.72 -10.12 5.18
N LYS A 46 0.34 -11.25 5.78
CA LYS A 46 0.35 -11.45 7.23
C LYS A 46 1.75 -11.32 7.84
N ASP A 47 2.75 -11.99 7.24
CA ASP A 47 4.13 -11.95 7.72
C ASP A 47 4.76 -10.57 7.51
N SER A 48 4.46 -9.91 6.39
CA SER A 48 4.96 -8.57 6.11
C SER A 48 4.38 -7.55 7.08
N GLU A 49 3.07 -7.62 7.38
CA GLU A 49 2.45 -6.72 8.35
C GLU A 49 3.07 -6.87 9.75
N ALA A 50 3.34 -8.10 10.18
CA ALA A 50 3.98 -8.35 11.46
C ALA A 50 5.40 -7.72 11.53
N LEU A 51 6.22 -7.91 10.49
CA LEU A 51 7.56 -7.34 10.41
C LEU A 51 7.54 -5.81 10.30
N LEU A 52 6.60 -5.25 9.55
CA LEU A 52 6.42 -3.80 9.43
C LEU A 52 6.00 -3.18 10.75
N ARG A 53 5.09 -3.83 11.50
CA ARG A 53 4.69 -3.37 12.83
C ARG A 53 5.87 -3.30 13.79
N GLU A 54 6.69 -4.36 13.85
CA GLU A 54 7.88 -4.40 14.69
C GLU A 54 8.88 -3.30 14.30
N GLY A 55 9.17 -3.18 13.01
CA GLY A 55 10.13 -2.21 12.50
C GLY A 55 9.68 -0.75 12.68
N LEU A 56 8.39 -0.46 12.46
CA LEU A 56 7.83 0.87 12.66
C LEU A 56 7.78 1.25 14.14
N ALA A 57 7.49 0.31 15.04
CA ALA A 57 7.58 0.53 16.48
C ALA A 57 9.02 0.82 16.94
N ALA A 58 10.03 0.24 16.29
CA ALA A 58 11.43 0.56 16.56
C ALA A 58 11.84 1.95 16.05
N ILE A 59 11.19 2.47 15.00
CA ILE A 59 11.40 3.82 14.49
C ILE A 59 10.71 4.86 15.39
N ASP A 60 9.42 4.65 15.70
CA ASP A 60 8.65 5.53 16.59
C ASP A 60 7.53 4.74 17.29
N ALA A 61 7.79 4.30 18.52
CA ALA A 61 6.85 3.55 19.34
C ALA A 61 5.68 4.40 19.89
N SER A 62 5.72 5.73 19.75
CA SER A 62 4.65 6.61 20.20
C SER A 62 3.45 6.62 19.25
N LEU A 63 3.64 6.22 18.00
CA LEU A 63 2.59 6.18 16.98
C LEU A 63 1.79 4.88 17.08
N ALA A 64 0.47 4.99 16.99
CA ALA A 64 -0.41 3.83 16.88
C ALA A 64 -0.16 3.13 15.54
N PHE A 65 -0.47 1.83 15.47
CA PHE A 65 -0.36 1.05 14.24
C PHE A 65 -1.75 0.69 13.72
N VAL A 66 -1.97 0.91 12.43
CA VAL A 66 -3.17 0.53 11.67
C VAL A 66 -2.70 -0.20 10.41
N GLY A 67 -2.74 -1.53 10.44
CA GLY A 67 -2.42 -2.37 9.29
C GLY A 67 -3.68 -2.86 8.61
N GLU A 68 -3.60 -3.17 7.32
CA GLU A 68 -4.73 -3.70 6.54
C GLU A 68 -5.26 -4.99 7.13
N GLU A 69 -4.38 -5.96 7.38
CA GLU A 69 -4.77 -7.29 7.87
C GLU A 69 -5.33 -7.25 9.29
N THR A 70 -4.70 -6.44 10.15
CA THR A 70 -5.20 -6.23 11.51
C THR A 70 -6.53 -5.48 11.53
N ALA A 71 -6.75 -4.49 10.67
CA ALA A 71 -8.01 -3.76 10.57
C ALA A 71 -9.13 -4.63 9.98
N HIS A 72 -8.80 -5.54 9.07
CA HIS A 72 -9.76 -6.53 8.57
C HIS A 72 -10.21 -7.50 9.69
N ALA A 73 -9.27 -7.97 10.52
CA ALA A 73 -9.56 -8.87 11.64
C ALA A 73 -10.28 -8.18 12.80
N ASP A 74 -9.97 -6.92 13.06
CA ASP A 74 -10.57 -6.10 14.13
C ASP A 74 -10.79 -4.65 13.64
N PRO A 75 -12.00 -4.34 13.12
CA PRO A 75 -12.34 -3.00 12.63
C PRO A 75 -12.22 -1.88 13.68
N ALA A 76 -12.24 -2.19 14.99
CA ALA A 76 -12.07 -1.18 16.03
C ALA A 76 -10.68 -0.52 15.98
N ILE A 77 -9.70 -1.16 15.34
CA ILE A 77 -8.36 -0.58 15.11
C ILE A 77 -8.44 0.72 14.29
N LEU A 78 -9.44 0.88 13.43
CA LEU A 78 -9.65 2.10 12.62
C LEU A 78 -9.90 3.36 13.47
N GLU A 79 -10.36 3.23 14.73
CA GLU A 79 -10.49 4.36 15.66
C GLU A 79 -9.12 5.03 15.96
N ARG A 80 -8.02 4.30 15.71
CA ARG A 80 -6.66 4.86 15.87
C ARG A 80 -6.29 5.89 14.80
N LEU A 81 -7.06 6.01 13.72
CA LEU A 81 -6.84 7.02 12.68
C LEU A 81 -7.05 8.45 13.17
N ASP A 82 -7.77 8.65 14.28
CA ASP A 82 -8.03 9.95 14.88
C ASP A 82 -6.82 10.52 15.67
N ARG A 83 -5.74 9.75 15.79
CA ARG A 83 -4.52 10.11 16.51
C ARG A 83 -3.27 9.84 15.67
N PRO A 84 -2.08 10.30 16.09
CA PRO A 84 -0.84 10.00 15.39
C PRO A 84 -0.65 8.49 15.20
N CYS A 85 -0.53 8.03 13.95
CA CYS A 85 -0.44 6.62 13.62
C CYS A 85 0.36 6.34 12.35
N TRP A 86 0.87 5.10 12.29
CA TRP A 86 1.31 4.44 11.08
C TRP A 86 0.13 3.73 10.41
N ILE A 87 -0.03 3.90 9.11
CA ILE A 87 -1.01 3.19 8.28
C ILE A 87 -0.23 2.34 7.29
N VAL A 88 -0.55 1.06 7.19
CA VAL A 88 0.25 0.08 6.43
C VAL A 88 -0.65 -0.78 5.56
N ASP A 89 -0.31 -0.86 4.29
CA ASP A 89 -0.71 -1.92 3.38
C ASP A 89 0.55 -2.76 3.10
N PRO A 90 0.60 -4.01 3.60
CA PRO A 90 1.81 -4.82 3.55
C PRO A 90 2.12 -5.33 2.14
N VAL A 91 1.10 -5.56 1.30
CA VAL A 91 1.26 -6.01 -0.10
C VAL A 91 0.16 -5.41 -0.96
N ASP A 92 0.23 -4.10 -1.24
CA ASP A 92 -0.67 -3.49 -2.24
C ASP A 92 -0.55 -4.24 -3.57
N GLY A 93 -1.68 -4.61 -4.12
CA GLY A 93 -1.72 -5.45 -5.31
C GLY A 93 -1.66 -6.96 -5.03
N THR A 94 -2.19 -7.44 -3.90
CA THR A 94 -2.21 -8.85 -3.49
C THR A 94 -2.73 -9.80 -4.58
N ARG A 95 -3.70 -9.39 -5.40
CA ARG A 95 -4.17 -10.17 -6.56
C ARG A 95 -3.09 -10.39 -7.61
N ASN A 96 -2.34 -9.36 -7.92
CA ASN A 96 -1.23 -9.45 -8.85
C ASN A 96 -0.15 -10.36 -8.27
N PHE A 97 0.20 -10.16 -7.01
CA PHE A 97 1.16 -10.98 -6.30
C PHE A 97 0.76 -12.45 -6.30
N ALA A 98 -0.47 -12.79 -5.90
CA ALA A 98 -1.01 -14.15 -5.90
C ALA A 98 -1.04 -14.77 -7.31
N ALA A 99 -1.28 -13.96 -8.34
CA ALA A 99 -1.24 -14.39 -9.75
C ALA A 99 0.18 -14.46 -10.34
N GLY A 100 1.24 -14.14 -9.56
CA GLY A 100 2.62 -14.08 -10.03
C GLY A 100 2.90 -12.97 -11.04
N LYS A 101 2.18 -11.85 -10.97
CA LYS A 101 2.25 -10.71 -11.92
C LYS A 101 2.59 -9.40 -11.19
N PRO A 102 3.29 -8.47 -11.86
CA PRO A 102 3.42 -7.09 -11.38
C PRO A 102 2.15 -6.28 -11.69
N PRO A 103 1.97 -5.07 -11.11
CA PRO A 103 2.75 -4.52 -10.01
C PRO A 103 2.23 -4.99 -8.65
N PHE A 104 3.10 -4.96 -7.66
CA PHE A 104 2.75 -5.04 -6.24
C PHE A 104 3.86 -4.37 -5.41
N GLY A 105 3.52 -3.93 -4.19
CA GLY A 105 4.46 -3.19 -3.37
C GLY A 105 4.00 -3.03 -1.94
N ILE A 106 4.80 -2.34 -1.13
CA ILE A 106 4.49 -1.98 0.25
C ILE A 106 4.08 -0.51 0.28
N ILE A 107 3.01 -0.19 1.00
CA ILE A 107 2.60 1.20 1.25
C ILE A 107 2.65 1.46 2.75
N ILE A 108 3.32 2.56 3.13
CA ILE A 108 3.32 3.07 4.50
C ILE A 108 2.93 4.53 4.47
N ALA A 109 2.07 4.94 5.39
CA ALA A 109 1.80 6.35 5.65
C ALA A 109 1.94 6.67 7.15
N ARG A 110 2.32 7.91 7.43
CA ARG A 110 2.22 8.51 8.75
C ARG A 110 1.10 9.52 8.72
N ALA A 111 0.11 9.36 9.60
CA ALA A 111 -1.03 10.26 9.71
C ALA A 111 -1.16 10.84 11.11
N ASP A 112 -1.87 11.97 11.22
CA ASP A 112 -2.24 12.61 12.48
C ASP A 112 -3.61 13.27 12.32
N GLY A 113 -4.55 12.95 13.20
CA GLY A 113 -5.92 13.46 13.17
C GLY A 113 -6.62 13.22 11.83
N GLY A 114 -6.48 12.02 11.25
CA GLY A 114 -7.05 11.65 9.95
C GLY A 114 -6.37 12.29 8.73
N VAL A 115 -5.26 12.99 8.92
CA VAL A 115 -4.54 13.68 7.83
C VAL A 115 -3.17 13.07 7.61
N ALA A 116 -2.90 12.59 6.37
CA ALA A 116 -1.59 12.09 5.98
C ALA A 116 -0.53 13.21 6.06
N GLN A 117 0.54 12.95 6.80
CA GLN A 117 1.70 13.83 6.95
C GLN A 117 2.86 13.41 6.07
N SER A 118 3.05 12.09 5.90
CA SER A 118 4.05 11.50 5.02
C SER A 118 3.53 10.20 4.44
N GLY A 119 4.04 9.81 3.29
CA GLY A 119 3.71 8.52 2.66
C GLY A 119 4.88 7.98 1.85
N TRP A 120 4.98 6.66 1.80
CA TRP A 120 6.02 5.93 1.11
C TRP A 120 5.43 4.73 0.37
N ILE A 121 5.95 4.49 -0.82
CA ILE A 121 5.61 3.34 -1.66
C ILE A 121 6.91 2.68 -2.11
N TYR A 122 6.99 1.37 -1.97
CA TYR A 122 8.14 0.57 -2.39
C TYR A 122 7.70 -0.53 -3.35
N ASP A 123 8.19 -0.49 -4.58
CA ASP A 123 8.02 -1.57 -5.55
C ASP A 123 9.01 -2.69 -5.23
N CYS A 124 8.48 -3.82 -4.78
CA CYS A 124 9.30 -4.96 -4.34
C CYS A 124 10.14 -5.59 -5.47
N LEU A 125 9.70 -5.48 -6.73
CA LEU A 125 10.41 -6.09 -7.86
C LEU A 125 11.52 -5.22 -8.42
N THR A 126 11.29 -3.91 -8.47
CA THR A 126 12.25 -2.97 -9.08
C THR A 126 13.12 -2.27 -8.06
N GLY A 127 12.74 -2.31 -6.78
CA GLY A 127 13.39 -1.55 -5.71
C GLY A 127 13.07 -0.06 -5.75
N ARG A 128 12.15 0.38 -6.63
CA ARG A 128 11.78 1.78 -6.77
C ARG A 128 11.08 2.28 -5.50
N PHE A 129 11.51 3.44 -5.03
CA PHE A 129 11.02 4.04 -3.80
C PHE A 129 10.45 5.43 -4.06
N CYS A 130 9.20 5.62 -3.66
CA CYS A 130 8.54 6.92 -3.69
C CYS A 130 8.35 7.42 -2.26
N SER A 131 8.61 8.70 -2.01
CA SER A 131 8.30 9.36 -0.74
C SER A 131 7.60 10.69 -0.99
N ALA A 132 6.69 11.05 -0.09
CA ALA A 132 6.02 12.33 -0.11
C ALA A 132 5.81 12.85 1.31
N HIS A 133 5.99 14.16 1.49
CA HIS A 133 5.76 14.84 2.77
C HIS A 133 4.86 16.04 2.55
N ARG A 134 3.91 16.22 3.47
CA ARG A 134 2.95 17.33 3.41
C ARG A 134 3.67 18.67 3.36
N GLY A 135 3.37 19.47 2.34
CA GLY A 135 4.00 20.76 2.10
C GLY A 135 5.43 20.73 1.53
N ALA A 136 6.07 19.54 1.43
CA ALA A 136 7.43 19.41 0.91
C ALA A 136 7.49 18.76 -0.49
N GLY A 137 6.38 18.20 -0.99
CA GLY A 137 6.31 17.58 -2.30
C GLY A 137 6.66 16.09 -2.29
N ALA A 138 6.93 15.52 -3.46
CA ALA A 138 7.19 14.09 -3.65
C ALA A 138 8.54 13.85 -4.33
N MET A 139 9.11 12.68 -4.07
CA MET A 139 10.35 12.19 -4.64
C MET A 139 10.18 10.75 -5.14
N ILE A 140 10.91 10.39 -6.17
CA ILE A 140 11.09 9.01 -6.65
C ILE A 140 12.59 8.77 -6.74
N ASP A 141 13.07 7.75 -6.02
CA ASP A 141 14.50 7.39 -5.95
C ASP A 141 15.41 8.58 -5.62
N GLY A 142 14.92 9.48 -4.74
CA GLY A 142 15.63 10.70 -4.34
C GLY A 142 15.51 11.89 -5.29
N GLU A 143 14.90 11.73 -6.46
CA GLU A 143 14.65 12.80 -7.42
C GLU A 143 13.26 13.44 -7.20
N ARG A 144 13.21 14.77 -7.17
CA ARG A 144 11.96 15.51 -7.01
C ARG A 144 11.06 15.35 -8.23
N VAL A 145 9.81 15.01 -8.00
CA VAL A 145 8.80 14.87 -9.06
C VAL A 145 7.69 15.89 -8.90
N ALA A 146 7.09 16.25 -10.03
CA ALA A 146 5.91 17.11 -10.10
C ALA A 146 4.92 16.56 -11.13
N SER A 147 3.63 16.73 -10.86
CA SER A 147 2.58 16.43 -11.84
C SER A 147 2.75 17.32 -13.08
N ARG A 148 2.51 16.73 -14.23
CA ARG A 148 2.52 17.47 -15.51
C ARG A 148 1.11 17.48 -16.10
N PRO A 149 0.60 18.63 -16.54
CA PRO A 149 -0.66 18.66 -17.28
C PRO A 149 -0.48 17.87 -18.59
N THR A 150 -1.45 17.04 -18.93
CA THR A 150 -1.42 16.28 -20.19
C THR A 150 -1.71 17.13 -21.41
N GLY A 151 -2.30 18.31 -21.22
CA GLY A 151 -2.78 19.17 -22.30
C GLY A 151 -4.02 18.62 -23.02
N GLN A 152 -4.55 17.47 -22.58
CA GLN A 152 -5.72 16.84 -23.19
C GLN A 152 -7.03 17.38 -22.60
N SER A 153 -7.99 17.64 -23.47
CA SER A 153 -9.36 17.99 -23.10
C SER A 153 -10.33 17.17 -23.97
N PRO A 154 -11.21 16.36 -23.39
CA PRO A 154 -11.37 16.07 -21.95
C PRO A 154 -10.17 15.33 -21.35
N PRO A 155 -10.00 15.37 -20.01
CA PRO A 155 -8.91 14.67 -19.35
C PRO A 155 -9.09 13.15 -19.46
N VAL A 156 -7.96 12.42 -19.55
CA VAL A 156 -7.97 10.95 -19.49
C VAL A 156 -7.96 10.52 -18.02
N ALA A 157 -8.89 9.67 -17.64
CA ALA A 157 -8.99 9.08 -16.31
C ALA A 157 -8.87 7.56 -16.37
N ALA A 158 -8.15 6.97 -15.43
CA ALA A 158 -8.19 5.53 -15.18
C ALA A 158 -9.19 5.25 -14.04
N ILE A 159 -10.15 4.36 -14.28
CA ILE A 159 -11.19 4.01 -13.32
C ILE A 159 -11.10 2.52 -13.01
N SER A 160 -10.87 2.18 -11.74
CA SER A 160 -11.00 0.80 -11.26
C SER A 160 -12.45 0.54 -10.87
N LEU A 161 -13.03 -0.51 -11.44
CA LEU A 161 -14.40 -0.94 -11.14
C LEU A 161 -14.44 -2.20 -10.26
N ILE A 162 -13.29 -2.67 -9.78
CA ILE A 162 -13.12 -3.98 -9.13
C ILE A 162 -13.94 -4.08 -7.84
N PHE A 163 -13.95 -3.02 -7.04
CA PHE A 163 -14.65 -2.96 -5.75
C PHE A 163 -16.07 -2.36 -5.83
N MET A 164 -16.56 -2.11 -7.04
CA MET A 164 -17.94 -1.63 -7.22
C MET A 164 -18.93 -2.79 -7.21
N GLU A 165 -20.08 -2.59 -6.58
CA GLU A 165 -21.25 -3.45 -6.74
C GLU A 165 -21.66 -3.55 -8.21
N GLU A 166 -22.17 -4.72 -8.63
CA GLU A 166 -22.46 -5.04 -10.03
C GLU A 166 -23.35 -3.97 -10.72
N GLN A 167 -24.41 -3.56 -10.05
CA GLN A 167 -25.32 -2.52 -10.60
C GLN A 167 -24.62 -1.18 -10.82
N ARG A 168 -23.75 -0.76 -9.90
CA ARG A 168 -22.96 0.46 -10.02
C ARG A 168 -21.89 0.33 -11.10
N ARG A 169 -21.25 -0.84 -11.19
CA ARG A 169 -20.25 -1.15 -12.23
C ARG A 169 -20.84 -1.00 -13.63
N ASP A 170 -22.02 -1.57 -13.86
CA ASP A 170 -22.69 -1.52 -15.14
C ASP A 170 -23.21 -0.11 -15.47
N ALA A 171 -23.71 0.62 -14.49
CA ALA A 171 -24.09 2.01 -14.66
C ALA A 171 -22.88 2.88 -15.04
N THR A 172 -21.74 2.68 -14.36
CA THR A 172 -20.50 3.41 -14.67
C THR A 172 -19.99 3.06 -16.04
N ARG A 173 -19.96 1.78 -16.43
CA ARG A 173 -19.55 1.36 -17.78
C ARG A 173 -20.39 2.01 -18.88
N ARG A 174 -21.71 2.08 -18.69
CA ARG A 174 -22.60 2.74 -19.67
C ARG A 174 -22.35 4.25 -19.75
N HIS A 175 -21.94 4.88 -18.67
CA HIS A 175 -21.70 6.33 -18.62
C HIS A 175 -20.34 6.73 -19.21
N ILE A 176 -19.33 5.85 -19.14
CA ILE A 176 -17.97 6.12 -19.65
C ILE A 176 -17.69 5.46 -21.01
N ALA A 177 -18.62 4.67 -21.54
CA ALA A 177 -18.51 4.16 -22.91
C ALA A 177 -18.53 5.32 -23.90
N PRO A 178 -17.64 5.34 -24.91
CA PRO A 178 -17.62 6.38 -25.93
C PRO A 178 -18.87 6.36 -26.79
#